data_d36fff1c5c9136cfcfeae3aef36f2597
#
_entry.id   d36fff1c5c9136cfcfeae3aef36f2597
#
_cell.length_a   1.000
_cell.length_b   1.000
_cell.length_c   1.000
_cell.angle_alpha   90.00
_cell.angle_beta   90.00
_cell.angle_gamma   90.00
#
_symmetry.space_group_name_H-M   'P 1'
#
loop_
_entity.id
_entity.type
_entity.pdbx_description
1 polymer ?
#
loop_
_entity_poly.entity_id
_entity_poly.type
_entity_poly.pdbx_seq_one_letter_code
_entity_poly.pdbx_strand_id
1 'polypeptide(L)'
;MTYLIEAPHSPDECIQAMDEALARGPRFLAQFDWGCVEGEHTGWATVEANNEYEARGMVPAVVRSRARIVRVGKVTPDHINAMLYLPPEAEGPIDMPDPYEVVRAATEE
;
A
#
# COMPACT_ATOMS: atom_id res chain seq x y z
N MET A 1 9.55 2.08 2.70
CA MET A 1 8.54 1.00 2.64
C MET A 1 7.39 1.44 1.76
N THR A 2 6.85 0.53 1.00
CA THR A 2 5.79 0.84 0.06
C THR A 2 4.43 0.52 0.68
N TYR A 3 3.50 1.45 0.56
CA TYR A 3 2.14 1.29 1.08
C TYR A 3 1.12 1.53 -0.02
N LEU A 4 0.11 0.66 -0.05
CA LEU A 4 -1.07 0.85 -0.87
C LEU A 4 -2.12 1.55 -0.03
N ILE A 5 -2.67 2.63 -0.57
CA ILE A 5 -3.73 3.40 0.07
C ILE A 5 -5.02 3.18 -0.71
N GLU A 6 -6.09 2.86 0.01
CA GLU A 6 -7.43 2.80 -0.53
C GLU A 6 -8.29 3.75 0.30
N ALA A 7 -8.76 4.82 -0.32
CA ALA A 7 -9.47 5.90 0.35
C ALA A 7 -10.91 6.03 -0.19
N PRO A 8 -11.85 5.23 0.36
CA PRO A 8 -13.26 5.33 -0.03
C PRO A 8 -13.88 6.61 0.52
N HIS A 9 -14.84 7.15 -0.23
CA HIS A 9 -15.52 8.37 0.15
C HIS A 9 -16.89 8.45 -0.52
N SER A 10 -17.76 9.33 0.00
CA SER A 10 -19.05 9.55 -0.61
C SER A 10 -18.91 10.45 -1.84
N PRO A 11 -19.93 10.46 -2.74
CA PRO A 11 -19.92 11.38 -3.89
C PRO A 11 -19.69 12.83 -3.51
N ASP A 12 -20.25 13.26 -2.38
CA ASP A 12 -20.12 14.65 -1.91
C ASP A 12 -18.69 14.99 -1.48
N GLU A 13 -17.91 13.98 -1.14
CA GLU A 13 -16.54 14.18 -0.65
C GLU A 13 -15.50 14.14 -1.76
N CYS A 14 -15.85 13.68 -2.96
CA CYS A 14 -14.92 13.58 -4.08
C CYS A 14 -14.19 14.90 -4.35
N ILE A 15 -14.96 15.96 -4.56
CA ILE A 15 -14.39 17.26 -4.90
C ILE A 15 -13.55 17.81 -3.75
N GLN A 16 -14.02 17.62 -2.51
CA GLN A 16 -13.26 18.04 -1.34
C GLN A 16 -11.91 17.34 -1.23
N ALA A 17 -11.89 16.03 -1.45
CA ALA A 17 -10.66 15.24 -1.39
C ALA A 17 -9.69 15.64 -2.50
N MET A 18 -10.18 15.82 -3.71
CA MET A 18 -9.37 16.24 -4.86
C MET A 18 -8.82 17.65 -4.68
N ASP A 19 -9.65 18.56 -4.17
CA ASP A 19 -9.24 19.95 -3.94
C ASP A 19 -8.16 20.02 -2.86
N GLU A 20 -8.32 19.25 -1.78
CA GLU A 20 -7.32 19.16 -0.73
C GLU A 20 -6.01 18.58 -1.25
N ALA A 21 -6.08 17.55 -2.08
CA ALA A 21 -4.90 16.96 -2.68
C ALA A 21 -4.18 17.95 -3.60
N LEU A 22 -4.95 18.69 -4.40
CA LEU A 22 -4.39 19.72 -5.28
C LEU A 22 -3.74 20.85 -4.48
N ALA A 23 -4.33 21.22 -3.34
CA ALA A 23 -3.78 22.27 -2.47
C ALA A 23 -2.39 21.90 -1.93
N ARG A 24 -2.10 20.61 -1.79
CA ARG A 24 -0.77 20.15 -1.39
C ARG A 24 0.21 20.12 -2.55
N GLY A 25 -0.28 20.27 -3.78
CA GLY A 25 0.52 20.35 -4.98
C GLY A 25 0.08 19.38 -6.06
N PRO A 26 0.37 19.69 -7.35
CA PRO A 26 -0.01 18.82 -8.47
C PRO A 26 0.56 17.40 -8.37
N ARG A 27 1.77 17.27 -7.82
CA ARG A 27 2.38 15.94 -7.64
C ARG A 27 1.64 15.11 -6.62
N PHE A 28 1.12 15.75 -5.58
CA PHE A 28 0.36 15.07 -4.56
C PHE A 28 -0.96 14.56 -5.13
N LEU A 29 -1.66 15.39 -5.89
CA LEU A 29 -2.88 14.99 -6.59
C LEU A 29 -2.60 13.83 -7.55
N ALA A 30 -1.49 13.88 -8.27
CA ALA A 30 -1.12 12.88 -9.27
C ALA A 30 -0.70 11.54 -8.66
N GLN A 31 -0.43 11.47 -7.35
CA GLN A 31 -0.14 10.20 -6.68
C GLN A 31 -1.36 9.29 -6.59
N PHE A 32 -2.55 9.88 -6.64
CA PHE A 32 -3.80 9.14 -6.51
C PHE A 32 -4.41 8.85 -7.87
N ASP A 33 -4.89 7.63 -8.02
CA ASP A 33 -5.79 7.25 -9.10
C ASP A 33 -7.21 7.33 -8.56
N TRP A 34 -8.05 8.09 -9.24
CA TRP A 34 -9.40 8.40 -8.75
C TRP A 34 -10.43 7.62 -9.56
N GLY A 35 -11.17 6.73 -8.88
CA GLY A 35 -12.24 5.98 -9.52
C GLY A 35 -13.50 6.80 -9.74
N CYS A 36 -13.58 7.99 -9.13
CA CYS A 36 -14.78 8.84 -9.22
C CYS A 36 -15.22 9.12 -10.64
N VAL A 37 -14.26 9.29 -11.55
CA VAL A 37 -14.55 9.58 -12.97
C VAL A 37 -15.30 8.43 -13.66
N GLU A 38 -15.21 7.22 -13.09
CA GLU A 38 -15.90 6.05 -13.60
C GLU A 38 -17.05 5.61 -12.67
N GLY A 39 -17.39 6.42 -11.69
CA GLY A 39 -18.48 6.14 -10.75
C GLY A 39 -18.09 5.36 -9.50
N GLU A 40 -16.82 5.00 -9.35
CA GLU A 40 -16.31 4.33 -8.15
C GLU A 40 -15.68 5.38 -7.24
N HIS A 41 -16.36 5.72 -6.13
CA HIS A 41 -15.92 6.80 -5.24
C HIS A 41 -14.83 6.32 -4.29
N THR A 42 -13.67 6.11 -4.85
CA THR A 42 -12.47 5.67 -4.12
C THR A 42 -11.24 6.27 -4.79
N GLY A 43 -10.28 6.67 -3.97
CA GLY A 43 -8.96 7.06 -4.45
C GLY A 43 -7.95 5.99 -4.05
N TRP A 44 -7.05 5.63 -4.94
CA TRP A 44 -5.99 4.67 -4.69
C TRP A 44 -4.64 5.33 -4.93
N ALA A 45 -3.66 4.97 -4.10
CA ALA A 45 -2.29 5.42 -4.30
C ALA A 45 -1.30 4.38 -3.81
N THR A 46 -0.14 4.34 -4.43
CA THR A 46 1.01 3.60 -3.92
C THR A 46 2.05 4.63 -3.53
N VAL A 47 2.47 4.62 -2.27
CA VAL A 47 3.37 5.64 -1.73
C VAL A 47 4.54 5.01 -0.99
N GLU A 48 5.63 5.75 -0.93
CA GLU A 48 6.76 5.40 -0.08
C GLU A 48 6.66 6.17 1.23
N ALA A 49 6.79 5.48 2.35
CA ALA A 49 6.75 6.08 3.68
C ALA A 49 7.55 5.23 4.66
N ASN A 50 7.93 5.82 5.78
CA ASN A 50 8.71 5.13 6.80
C ASN A 50 7.85 4.20 7.66
N ASN A 51 6.56 4.52 7.78
CA ASN A 51 5.61 3.75 8.57
C ASN A 51 4.18 4.04 8.11
N GLU A 52 3.22 3.28 8.64
CA GLU A 52 1.80 3.43 8.31
C GLU A 52 1.26 4.80 8.68
N TYR A 53 1.68 5.34 9.80
CA TYR A 53 1.24 6.66 10.25
C TYR A 53 1.61 7.74 9.22
N GLU A 54 2.83 7.69 8.72
CA GLU A 54 3.29 8.63 7.70
C GLU A 54 2.52 8.46 6.39
N ALA A 55 2.28 7.20 5.98
CA ALA A 55 1.49 6.92 4.79
C ALA A 55 0.06 7.44 4.93
N ARG A 56 -0.56 7.25 6.10
CA ARG A 56 -1.91 7.74 6.36
C ARG A 56 -1.99 9.26 6.30
N GLY A 57 -0.91 9.94 6.69
CA GLY A 57 -0.83 11.40 6.58
C GLY A 57 -0.86 11.92 5.16
N MET A 58 -0.60 11.05 4.18
CA MET A 58 -0.66 11.42 2.75
C MET A 58 -2.07 11.34 2.18
N VAL A 59 -3.03 10.82 2.95
CA VAL A 59 -4.43 10.76 2.54
C VAL A 59 -5.08 12.13 2.84
N PRO A 60 -5.92 12.66 1.92
CA PRO A 60 -6.67 13.90 2.23
C PRO A 60 -7.45 13.75 3.53
N ALA A 61 -7.43 14.81 4.35
CA ALA A 61 -7.98 14.75 5.71
C ALA A 61 -9.45 14.35 5.77
N VAL A 62 -10.24 14.76 4.79
CA VAL A 62 -11.68 14.48 4.74
C VAL A 62 -11.99 12.98 4.72
N VAL A 63 -11.08 12.17 4.16
CA VAL A 63 -11.29 10.71 4.02
C VAL A 63 -10.26 9.88 4.78
N ARG A 64 -9.34 10.53 5.48
CA ARG A 64 -8.18 9.87 6.11
C ARG A 64 -8.56 8.77 7.10
N SER A 65 -9.56 9.00 7.94
CA SER A 65 -9.96 8.02 8.96
C SER A 65 -10.55 6.75 8.38
N ARG A 66 -11.06 6.81 7.16
CA ARG A 66 -11.67 5.65 6.47
C ARG A 66 -10.70 4.95 5.55
N ALA A 67 -9.55 5.53 5.31
CA ALA A 67 -8.57 4.97 4.41
C ALA A 67 -8.00 3.66 4.94
N ARG A 68 -7.85 2.70 4.05
CA ARG A 68 -7.16 1.46 4.33
C ARG A 68 -5.71 1.60 3.87
N ILE A 69 -4.78 1.32 4.75
CA ILE A 69 -3.36 1.42 4.48
C ILE A 69 -2.75 0.03 4.61
N VAL A 70 -2.15 -0.45 3.53
CA VAL A 70 -1.58 -1.80 3.49
C VAL A 70 -0.13 -1.73 3.03
N ARG A 71 0.76 -2.24 3.84
CA ARG A 71 2.15 -2.38 3.41
C ARG A 71 2.22 -3.46 2.35
N VAL A 72 2.84 -3.15 1.22
CA VAL A 72 2.93 -4.05 0.08
C VAL A 72 4.38 -4.21 -0.37
N GLY A 73 4.64 -5.28 -1.09
CA GLY A 73 5.96 -5.53 -1.66
C GLY A 73 5.84 -6.32 -2.95
N LYS A 74 6.92 -6.34 -3.70
CA LYS A 74 6.99 -7.17 -4.90
C LYS A 74 7.43 -8.57 -4.51
N VAL A 75 6.82 -9.57 -5.15
CA VAL A 75 7.22 -10.96 -5.00
C VAL A 75 8.12 -11.32 -6.18
N THR A 76 9.31 -11.82 -5.87
CA THR A 76 10.28 -12.24 -6.89
C THR A 76 10.34 -13.76 -6.93
N PRO A 77 10.93 -14.35 -8.00
CA PRO A 77 11.17 -15.79 -8.02
C PRO A 77 11.99 -16.27 -6.81
N ASP A 78 12.95 -15.45 -6.35
CA ASP A 78 13.75 -15.80 -5.16
C ASP A 78 12.90 -15.84 -3.90
N HIS A 79 11.93 -14.93 -3.76
CA HIS A 79 10.97 -14.96 -2.66
C HIS A 79 10.16 -16.25 -2.66
N ILE A 80 9.70 -16.66 -3.84
CA ILE A 80 8.92 -17.90 -3.98
C ILE A 80 9.75 -19.10 -3.57
N ASN A 81 10.99 -19.18 -4.02
CA ASN A 81 11.91 -20.24 -3.64
C ASN A 81 12.16 -20.27 -2.13
N ALA A 82 12.37 -19.10 -1.53
CA ALA A 82 12.58 -18.98 -0.09
C ALA A 82 11.37 -19.48 0.69
N MET A 83 10.17 -19.18 0.23
CA MET A 83 8.93 -19.58 0.90
C MET A 83 8.68 -21.07 0.87
N LEU A 84 9.28 -21.81 -0.07
CA LEU A 84 9.19 -23.27 -0.11
C LEU A 84 9.82 -23.94 1.13
N TYR A 85 10.67 -23.22 1.84
CA TYR A 85 11.32 -23.71 3.06
C TYR A 85 10.60 -23.28 4.34
N LEU A 86 9.48 -22.53 4.22
CA LEU A 86 8.70 -22.12 5.37
C LEU A 86 7.74 -23.23 5.80
N PRO A 87 7.41 -23.31 7.11
CA PRO A 87 6.45 -24.30 7.59
C PRO A 87 5.07 -24.07 6.97
N PRO A 88 4.37 -25.12 6.54
CA PRO A 88 3.04 -24.96 5.94
C PRO A 88 1.98 -24.49 6.92
N GLU A 89 2.20 -24.59 8.22
CA GLU A 89 1.27 -24.12 9.26
C GLU A 89 1.43 -22.64 9.61
N ALA A 90 2.27 -21.90 8.87
CA ALA A 90 2.38 -20.46 9.03
C ALA A 90 1.13 -19.78 8.45
N GLU A 91 0.05 -19.76 9.24
CA GLU A 91 -1.21 -19.13 8.87
C GLU A 91 -1.21 -17.66 9.30
N GLY A 92 -1.97 -16.85 8.58
CA GLY A 92 -2.09 -15.42 8.86
C GLY A 92 -1.25 -14.57 7.91
N PRO A 93 -0.97 -13.30 8.29
CA PRO A 93 -0.16 -12.44 7.43
C PRO A 93 1.20 -13.06 7.15
N ILE A 94 1.55 -13.13 5.88
CA ILE A 94 2.84 -13.69 5.48
C ILE A 94 3.90 -12.59 5.61
N ASP A 95 4.85 -12.83 6.51
CA ASP A 95 6.02 -11.98 6.66
C ASP A 95 7.02 -12.45 5.61
N MET A 96 7.22 -11.66 4.55
CA MET A 96 8.09 -12.07 3.46
C MET A 96 9.54 -12.09 3.95
N PRO A 97 10.19 -13.26 3.99
CA PRO A 97 11.58 -13.34 4.42
C PRO A 97 12.52 -12.74 3.38
N ASP A 98 13.73 -12.38 3.81
CA ASP A 98 14.79 -12.05 2.88
C ASP A 98 15.12 -13.32 2.09
N PRO A 99 14.94 -13.32 0.76
CA PRO A 99 15.14 -14.53 -0.04
C PRO A 99 16.59 -15.04 -0.01
N TYR A 100 17.54 -14.12 0.11
CA TYR A 100 18.96 -14.50 0.15
C TYR A 100 19.31 -15.15 1.48
N GLU A 101 18.73 -14.70 2.57
CA GLU A 101 18.96 -15.26 3.88
C GLU A 101 18.44 -16.69 3.98
N VAL A 102 17.22 -16.93 3.52
CA VAL A 102 16.59 -18.26 3.57
C VAL A 102 17.32 -19.23 2.65
N VAL A 103 17.63 -18.81 1.42
CA VAL A 103 18.34 -19.68 0.46
C VAL A 103 19.75 -19.99 0.96
N ARG A 104 20.43 -19.01 1.56
CA ARG A 104 21.75 -19.22 2.13
C ARG A 104 21.74 -20.26 3.24
N ALA A 105 20.76 -20.18 4.13
CA ALA A 105 20.60 -21.16 5.20
C ALA A 105 20.35 -22.57 4.65
N ALA A 106 19.57 -22.69 3.58
CA ALA A 106 19.30 -23.98 2.93
C ALA A 106 20.53 -24.57 2.26
N THR A 107 21.42 -23.73 1.70
CA THR A 107 22.62 -24.22 1.02
C THR A 107 23.78 -24.56 1.96
N GLU A 108 23.73 -24.09 3.19
CA GLU A 108 24.77 -24.38 4.20
C GLU A 108 24.62 -25.77 4.85
N GLU A 109 23.53 -26.43 4.59
CA GLU A 109 23.31 -27.80 5.06
C GLU A 109 23.96 -28.82 4.12
#